data_e369eb5fef0cd4659e3ccc897a8bf744
#
_entry.id   e369eb5fef0cd4659e3ccc897a8bf744
#
_cell.length_a   1.000
_cell.length_b   1.000
_cell.length_c   1.000
_cell.angle_alpha   90.00
_cell.angle_beta   90.00
_cell.angle_gamma   90.00
#
_symmetry.space_group_name_H-M   'P 1'
#
loop_
_entity.id
_entity.type
_entity.pdbx_description
1 polymer ?
#
loop_
_entity_poly.entity_id
_entity_poly.type
_entity_poly.pdbx_seq_one_letter_code
_entity_poly.pdbx_strand_id
1 'polypeptide(L)'
;NGLLVLDGESGREVILLGNGIGFGHKTGERMESPGEAKRYELVSRQASALQQVNSIDPVFIEAAGRIIEAAESAMGPLSHDILIPMADHIALAVSRARENRELPNPFKYDIKALFAGEYQAATEGIGIIKELAGVSISEDEVGYITLHIHAGLSRENVAAAMEVARL
;
A
#
# COMPACT_ATOMS: atom_id res chain seq x y z
N ASN A 1 -11.42 0.33 7.56
CA ASN A 1 -12.01 1.55 7.02
C ASN A 1 -10.95 2.65 6.90
N GLY A 2 -11.06 3.47 5.86
CA GLY A 2 -10.17 4.58 5.59
C GLY A 2 -10.95 5.88 5.40
N LEU A 3 -10.32 6.98 5.77
CA LEU A 3 -10.81 8.34 5.51
C LEU A 3 -9.72 9.14 4.81
N LEU A 4 -10.09 9.86 3.77
CA LEU A 4 -9.28 10.94 3.23
C LEU A 4 -9.68 12.24 3.93
N VAL A 5 -8.72 12.90 4.53
CA VAL A 5 -8.93 14.16 5.24
C VAL A 5 -7.92 15.21 4.81
N LEU A 6 -8.30 16.47 4.93
CA LEU A 6 -7.36 17.59 4.85
C LEU A 6 -6.90 17.94 6.25
N ASP A 7 -5.60 17.93 6.47
CA ASP A 7 -5.01 18.41 7.71
C ASP A 7 -5.18 19.93 7.81
N GLY A 8 -5.87 20.38 8.86
CA GLY A 8 -6.16 21.80 9.06
C GLY A 8 -4.93 22.66 9.33
N GLU A 9 -3.84 22.08 9.81
CA GLU A 9 -2.59 22.81 10.09
C GLU A 9 -1.69 22.90 8.86
N SER A 10 -1.49 21.77 8.16
CA SER A 10 -0.58 21.70 7.02
C SER A 10 -1.25 21.92 5.66
N GLY A 11 -2.58 21.82 5.59
CA GLY A 11 -3.34 21.83 4.33
C GLY A 11 -3.06 20.62 3.41
N ARG A 12 -2.35 19.61 3.92
CA ARG A 12 -2.00 18.40 3.17
C ARG A 12 -3.11 17.37 3.23
N GLU A 13 -3.23 16.59 2.18
CA GLU A 13 -4.09 15.42 2.17
C GLU A 13 -3.48 14.29 2.99
N VAL A 14 -4.28 13.68 3.86
CA VAL A 14 -3.89 12.61 4.75
C VAL A 14 -4.91 11.49 4.65
N ILE A 15 -4.46 10.26 4.52
CA ILE A 15 -5.30 9.07 4.63
C ILE A 15 -5.17 8.52 6.04
N LEU A 16 -6.30 8.37 6.73
CA LEU A 16 -6.40 7.74 8.03
C LEU A 16 -6.98 6.34 7.87
N LEU A 17 -6.28 5.34 8.39
CA LEU A 17 -6.73 3.95 8.41
C LEU A 17 -6.94 3.49 9.85
N GLY A 18 -8.11 2.94 10.13
CA GLY A 18 -8.45 2.43 11.45
C GLY A 18 -9.81 1.75 11.47
N ASN A 19 -10.06 0.96 12.51
CA ASN A 19 -11.35 0.28 12.68
C ASN A 19 -12.45 1.30 12.99
N GLY A 20 -13.48 1.34 12.15
CA GLY A 20 -14.64 2.20 12.34
C GLY A 20 -14.40 3.70 12.23
N ILE A 21 -13.21 4.12 11.76
CA ILE A 21 -12.81 5.53 11.73
C ILE A 21 -13.75 6.43 10.91
N GLY A 22 -14.36 5.86 9.85
CA GLY A 22 -15.35 6.57 9.03
C GLY A 22 -16.78 6.44 9.50
N PHE A 23 -17.03 5.64 10.53
CA PHE A 23 -18.40 5.37 10.98
C PHE A 23 -19.04 6.61 11.62
N GLY A 24 -20.20 6.96 11.13
CA GLY A 24 -20.96 8.14 11.63
C GLY A 24 -20.49 9.49 11.08
N HIS A 25 -19.44 9.53 10.29
CA HIS A 25 -18.95 10.76 9.64
C HIS A 25 -19.49 10.93 8.22
N LYS A 26 -19.79 12.18 7.86
CA LYS A 26 -20.24 12.56 6.52
C LYS A 26 -19.13 13.28 5.75
N THR A 27 -19.18 13.21 4.44
CA THR A 27 -18.26 13.97 3.58
C THR A 27 -18.35 15.46 3.88
N GLY A 28 -17.20 16.09 4.09
CA GLY A 28 -17.09 17.51 4.42
C GLY A 28 -17.23 17.85 5.91
N GLU A 29 -17.43 16.86 6.77
CA GLU A 29 -17.49 17.05 8.22
C GLU A 29 -16.08 17.28 8.79
N ARG A 30 -15.99 18.20 9.77
CA ARG A 30 -14.76 18.45 10.50
C ARG A 30 -14.57 17.43 11.61
N MET A 31 -13.42 16.79 11.63
CA MET A 31 -13.02 15.83 12.66
C MET A 31 -12.01 16.49 13.61
N GLU A 32 -12.25 16.43 14.92
CA GLU A 32 -11.35 17.02 15.91
C GLU A 32 -10.20 16.06 16.29
N SER A 33 -10.47 14.77 16.38
CA SER A 33 -9.46 13.77 16.70
C SER A 33 -9.79 12.44 16.02
N PRO A 34 -8.83 11.86 15.27
CA PRO A 34 -9.04 10.59 14.60
C PRO A 34 -8.96 9.36 15.52
N GLY A 35 -8.66 9.51 16.81
CA GLY A 35 -8.44 8.39 17.73
C GLY A 35 -7.20 7.55 17.34
N GLU A 36 -7.28 6.24 17.54
CA GLU A 36 -6.21 5.29 17.15
C GLU A 36 -6.28 4.97 15.64
N ALA A 37 -5.79 5.89 14.83
CA ALA A 37 -5.73 5.70 13.39
C ALA A 37 -4.29 5.80 12.89
N LYS A 38 -3.93 4.93 11.93
CA LYS A 38 -2.67 5.08 11.21
C LYS A 38 -2.80 6.19 10.18
N ARG A 39 -1.84 7.12 10.21
CA ARG A 39 -1.82 8.30 9.35
C ARG A 39 -0.83 8.12 8.21
N TYR A 40 -1.28 8.32 6.98
CA TYR A 40 -0.44 8.34 5.78
C TYR A 40 -0.54 9.71 5.12
N GLU A 41 0.57 10.43 5.08
CA GLU A 41 0.64 11.72 4.38
C GLU A 41 0.88 11.49 2.89
N LEU A 42 0.08 12.14 2.05
CA LEU A 42 0.26 12.13 0.61
C LEU A 42 1.20 13.27 0.21
N VAL A 43 2.39 12.91 -0.22
CA VAL A 43 3.42 13.88 -0.60
C VAL A 43 3.26 14.36 -2.05
N SER A 44 2.55 13.58 -2.87
CA SER A 44 2.28 13.92 -4.26
C SER A 44 1.22 15.03 -4.38
N ARG A 45 1.59 16.15 -5.01
CA ARG A 45 0.71 17.29 -5.28
C ARG A 45 -0.20 17.11 -6.50
N GLN A 46 -0.33 15.92 -7.06
CA GLN A 46 -1.19 15.70 -8.22
C GLN A 46 -2.65 15.74 -7.81
N ALA A 47 -3.42 16.62 -8.46
CA ALA A 47 -4.88 16.78 -8.27
C ALA A 47 -5.68 15.49 -8.49
N SER A 48 -5.05 14.44 -9.03
CA SER A 48 -5.62 13.13 -9.27
C SER A 48 -5.66 12.21 -8.03
N ALA A 49 -4.96 12.54 -6.92
CA ALA A 49 -4.91 11.68 -5.74
C ALA A 49 -6.31 11.47 -5.14
N LEU A 50 -7.11 12.52 -5.04
CA LEU A 50 -8.48 12.46 -4.53
C LEU A 50 -9.39 11.62 -5.43
N GLN A 51 -9.25 11.73 -6.75
CA GLN A 51 -9.99 10.92 -7.71
C GLN A 51 -9.56 9.46 -7.66
N GLN A 52 -8.28 9.19 -7.52
CA GLN A 52 -7.76 7.83 -7.39
C GLN A 52 -8.26 7.15 -6.11
N VAL A 53 -8.20 7.85 -4.96
CA VAL A 53 -8.72 7.33 -3.69
C VAL A 53 -10.22 7.05 -3.77
N ASN A 54 -11.00 7.94 -4.39
CA ASN A 54 -12.45 7.77 -4.54
C ASN A 54 -12.84 6.64 -5.51
N SER A 55 -11.94 6.23 -6.42
CA SER A 55 -12.18 5.15 -7.38
C SER A 55 -11.80 3.75 -6.85
N ILE A 56 -11.03 3.69 -5.76
CA ILE A 56 -10.57 2.43 -5.17
C ILE A 56 -11.48 2.06 -3.99
N ASP A 57 -11.93 0.80 -3.94
CA ASP A 57 -12.66 0.28 -2.79
C ASP A 57 -11.80 0.42 -1.53
N PRO A 58 -12.33 1.01 -0.44
CA PRO A 58 -11.61 1.20 0.82
C PRO A 58 -10.94 -0.07 1.39
N VAL A 59 -11.48 -1.25 1.10
CA VAL A 59 -10.89 -2.52 1.55
C VAL A 59 -9.48 -2.74 0.99
N PHE A 60 -9.22 -2.30 -0.23
CA PHE A 60 -7.88 -2.42 -0.84
C PHE A 60 -6.90 -1.39 -0.32
N ILE A 61 -7.37 -0.21 0.05
CA ILE A 61 -6.56 0.80 0.76
C ILE A 61 -6.17 0.28 2.14
N GLU A 62 -7.10 -0.34 2.86
CA GLU A 62 -6.82 -0.98 4.15
C GLU A 62 -5.81 -2.13 4.00
N ALA A 63 -5.97 -2.98 3.00
CA ALA A 63 -5.03 -4.06 2.73
C ALA A 63 -3.62 -3.52 2.45
N ALA A 64 -3.49 -2.52 1.59
CA ALA A 64 -2.22 -1.88 1.29
C ALA A 64 -1.59 -1.25 2.54
N GLY A 65 -2.38 -0.57 3.36
CA GLY A 65 -1.92 0.02 4.62
C GLY A 65 -1.37 -1.01 5.61
N ARG A 66 -2.05 -2.13 5.77
CA ARG A 66 -1.60 -3.23 6.64
C ARG A 66 -0.34 -3.92 6.11
N ILE A 67 -0.22 -4.07 4.79
CA ILE A 67 0.99 -4.61 4.16
C ILE A 67 2.18 -3.68 4.38
N ILE A 68 1.99 -2.37 4.18
CA ILE A 68 3.02 -1.36 4.44
C ILE A 68 3.45 -1.38 5.90
N GLU A 69 2.51 -1.46 6.83
CA GLU A 69 2.81 -1.52 8.26
C GLU A 69 3.62 -2.76 8.63
N ALA A 70 3.27 -3.93 8.11
CA ALA A 70 4.03 -5.16 8.32
C ALA A 70 5.44 -5.04 7.73
N ALA A 71 5.59 -4.48 6.53
CA ALA A 71 6.87 -4.25 5.89
C ALA A 71 7.73 -3.24 6.68
N GLU A 72 7.15 -2.15 7.17
CA GLU A 72 7.85 -1.16 8.00
C GLU A 72 8.36 -1.77 9.31
N SER A 73 7.61 -2.68 9.92
CA SER A 73 8.03 -3.38 11.13
C SER A 73 9.27 -4.24 10.91
N ALA A 74 9.45 -4.77 9.71
CA ALA A 74 10.59 -5.63 9.35
C ALA A 74 11.78 -4.84 8.78
N MET A 75 11.55 -3.77 8.02
CA MET A 75 12.57 -3.10 7.20
C MET A 75 12.78 -1.63 7.54
N GLY A 76 11.97 -1.05 8.39
CA GLY A 76 11.98 0.38 8.70
C GLY A 76 11.02 1.20 7.82
N PRO A 77 11.04 2.55 7.95
CA PRO A 77 10.05 3.42 7.33
C PRO A 77 10.01 3.31 5.81
N LEU A 78 8.79 3.29 5.26
CA LEU A 78 8.53 3.33 3.83
C LEU A 78 7.90 4.69 3.44
N SER A 79 8.13 5.11 2.20
CA SER A 79 7.42 6.28 1.66
C SER A 79 5.92 6.01 1.59
N HIS A 80 5.10 6.94 2.06
CA HIS A 80 3.65 6.84 2.01
C HIS A 80 3.09 6.97 0.58
N ASP A 81 3.90 7.41 -0.38
CA ASP A 81 3.51 7.53 -1.79
C ASP A 81 3.14 6.19 -2.43
N ILE A 82 3.57 5.07 -1.86
CA ILE A 82 3.26 3.74 -2.36
C ILE A 82 1.86 3.24 -1.98
N LEU A 83 1.16 3.90 -1.05
CA LEU A 83 -0.14 3.42 -0.55
C LEU A 83 -1.18 3.28 -1.66
N ILE A 84 -1.40 4.32 -2.42
CA ILE A 84 -2.43 4.33 -3.49
C ILE A 84 -2.03 3.46 -4.69
N PRO A 85 -0.81 3.53 -5.23
CA PRO A 85 -0.37 2.60 -6.27
C PRO A 85 -0.46 1.13 -5.86
N MET A 86 -0.12 0.80 -4.62
CA MET A 86 -0.25 -0.56 -4.10
C MET A 86 -1.71 -0.99 -3.97
N ALA A 87 -2.58 -0.12 -3.43
CA ALA A 87 -4.01 -0.40 -3.31
C ALA A 87 -4.66 -0.63 -4.67
N ASP A 88 -4.33 0.18 -5.67
CA ASP A 88 -4.79 0.02 -7.05
C ASP A 88 -4.33 -1.31 -7.65
N HIS A 89 -3.06 -1.66 -7.46
CA HIS A 89 -2.52 -2.95 -7.90
C HIS A 89 -3.26 -4.13 -7.23
N ILE A 90 -3.48 -4.08 -5.92
CA ILE A 90 -4.21 -5.12 -5.19
C ILE A 90 -5.64 -5.26 -5.72
N ALA A 91 -6.33 -4.14 -5.96
CA ALA A 91 -7.68 -4.15 -6.52
C ALA A 91 -7.73 -4.88 -7.88
N LEU A 92 -6.78 -4.58 -8.77
CA LEU A 92 -6.65 -5.22 -10.08
C LEU A 92 -6.29 -6.72 -9.94
N ALA A 93 -5.37 -7.06 -9.05
CA ALA A 93 -4.97 -8.44 -8.79
C ALA A 93 -6.15 -9.28 -8.29
N VAL A 94 -6.94 -8.75 -7.35
CA VAL A 94 -8.14 -9.42 -6.83
C VAL A 94 -9.20 -9.58 -7.93
N SER A 95 -9.41 -8.56 -8.76
CA SER A 95 -10.33 -8.64 -9.91
C SER A 95 -9.90 -9.74 -10.88
N ARG A 96 -8.63 -9.79 -11.23
CA ARG A 96 -8.09 -10.86 -12.10
C ARG A 96 -8.23 -12.25 -11.49
N ALA A 97 -7.96 -12.39 -10.19
CA ALA A 97 -8.11 -13.67 -9.49
C ALA A 97 -9.58 -14.16 -9.49
N ARG A 98 -10.54 -13.27 -9.30
CA ARG A 98 -11.97 -13.58 -9.36
C ARG A 98 -12.41 -14.03 -10.75
N GLU A 99 -11.77 -13.54 -11.79
CA GLU A 99 -12.05 -13.87 -13.19
C GLU A 99 -11.19 -15.02 -13.73
N ASN A 100 -10.32 -15.62 -12.89
CA ASN A 100 -9.32 -16.61 -13.30
C ASN A 100 -8.41 -16.11 -14.45
N ARG A 101 -8.04 -14.85 -14.41
CA ARG A 101 -7.23 -14.15 -15.42
C ARG A 101 -5.96 -13.57 -14.81
N GLU A 102 -5.31 -14.33 -13.93
CA GLU A 102 -4.08 -13.90 -13.26
C GLU A 102 -2.95 -13.68 -14.25
N LEU A 103 -2.16 -12.64 -14.00
CA LEU A 103 -0.99 -12.30 -14.82
C LEU A 103 0.24 -13.09 -14.36
N PRO A 104 0.93 -13.79 -15.28
CA PRO A 104 2.21 -14.38 -14.97
C PRO A 104 3.26 -13.29 -14.73
N ASN A 105 4.19 -13.55 -13.83
CA ASN A 105 5.35 -12.71 -13.60
C ASN A 105 6.62 -13.46 -14.00
N PRO A 106 7.19 -13.22 -15.19
CA PRO A 106 8.38 -13.92 -15.66
C PRO A 106 9.62 -13.62 -14.82
N PHE A 107 9.61 -12.55 -14.03
CA PHE A 107 10.74 -12.11 -13.21
C PHE A 107 10.61 -12.46 -11.73
N LYS A 108 9.60 -13.25 -11.33
CA LYS A 108 9.33 -13.50 -9.89
C LYS A 108 10.52 -14.11 -9.15
N TYR A 109 11.29 -14.99 -9.79
CA TYR A 109 12.47 -15.60 -9.16
C TYR A 109 13.61 -14.61 -9.01
N ASP A 110 13.81 -13.74 -10.00
CA ASP A 110 14.82 -12.68 -9.95
C ASP A 110 14.46 -11.65 -8.87
N ILE A 111 13.18 -11.26 -8.79
CA ILE A 111 12.67 -10.35 -7.77
C ILE A 111 12.87 -10.94 -6.38
N LYS A 112 12.53 -12.22 -6.19
CA LYS A 112 12.73 -12.94 -4.92
C LYS A 112 14.20 -12.98 -4.50
N ALA A 113 15.10 -13.19 -5.45
CA ALA A 113 16.54 -13.24 -5.20
C ALA A 113 17.11 -11.86 -4.85
N LEU A 114 16.70 -10.81 -5.56
CA LEU A 114 17.20 -9.45 -5.39
C LEU A 114 16.60 -8.73 -4.17
N PHE A 115 15.33 -8.97 -3.87
CA PHE A 115 14.54 -8.26 -2.86
C PHE A 115 13.91 -9.24 -1.86
N ALA A 116 14.74 -10.07 -1.22
CA ALA A 116 14.28 -11.17 -0.36
C ALA A 116 13.43 -10.69 0.83
N GLY A 117 13.79 -9.57 1.46
CA GLY A 117 13.05 -8.99 2.59
C GLY A 117 11.68 -8.47 2.17
N GLU A 118 11.64 -7.71 1.09
CA GLU A 118 10.41 -7.16 0.51
C GLU A 118 9.50 -8.29 -0.01
N TYR A 119 10.10 -9.33 -0.59
CA TYR A 119 9.35 -10.50 -1.05
C TYR A 119 8.70 -11.26 0.10
N GLN A 120 9.37 -11.40 1.23
CA GLN A 120 8.81 -12.01 2.42
C GLN A 120 7.63 -11.19 2.94
N ALA A 121 7.78 -9.87 3.06
CA ALA A 121 6.70 -8.98 3.47
C ALA A 121 5.51 -9.04 2.51
N ALA A 122 5.76 -9.09 1.20
CA ALA A 122 4.72 -9.25 0.19
C ALA A 122 4.01 -10.61 0.30
N THR A 123 4.73 -11.68 0.63
CA THR A 123 4.15 -13.01 0.85
C THR A 123 3.20 -13.02 2.04
N GLU A 124 3.57 -12.37 3.14
CA GLU A 124 2.69 -12.17 4.29
C GLU A 124 1.44 -11.35 3.90
N GLY A 125 1.61 -10.40 2.99
CA GLY A 125 0.53 -9.59 2.44
C GLY A 125 -0.57 -10.38 1.74
N ILE A 126 -0.28 -11.54 1.16
CA ILE A 126 -1.29 -12.43 0.57
C ILE A 126 -2.33 -12.84 1.62
N GLY A 127 -1.88 -13.16 2.83
CA GLY A 127 -2.76 -13.50 3.94
C GLY A 127 -3.68 -12.35 4.33
N ILE A 128 -3.17 -11.12 4.34
CA ILE A 128 -3.94 -9.90 4.62
C ILE A 128 -5.01 -9.68 3.55
N ILE A 129 -4.67 -9.82 2.28
CA ILE A 129 -5.60 -9.68 1.16
C ILE A 129 -6.70 -10.73 1.24
N LYS A 130 -6.34 -11.98 1.53
CA LYS A 130 -7.30 -13.07 1.71
C LYS A 130 -8.27 -12.82 2.86
N GLU A 131 -7.77 -12.32 3.98
CA GLU A 131 -8.59 -11.97 5.14
C GLU A 131 -9.59 -10.86 4.81
N LEU A 132 -9.17 -9.80 4.14
CA LEU A 132 -9.98 -8.61 3.89
C LEU A 132 -10.88 -8.75 2.65
N ALA A 133 -10.38 -9.34 1.56
CA ALA A 133 -11.09 -9.43 0.29
C ALA A 133 -11.69 -10.83 0.02
N GLY A 134 -11.36 -11.85 0.82
CA GLY A 134 -11.84 -13.20 0.65
C GLY A 134 -11.27 -13.93 -0.57
N VAL A 135 -10.23 -13.41 -1.19
CA VAL A 135 -9.62 -13.94 -2.41
C VAL A 135 -8.14 -14.21 -2.19
N SER A 136 -7.68 -15.39 -2.61
CA SER A 136 -6.25 -15.70 -2.69
C SER A 136 -5.70 -15.26 -4.04
N ILE A 137 -4.67 -14.44 -4.03
CA ILE A 137 -3.92 -14.06 -5.22
C ILE A 137 -2.73 -15.00 -5.43
N SER A 138 -2.24 -15.11 -6.67
CA SER A 138 -1.14 -16.01 -7.01
C SER A 138 0.22 -15.52 -6.51
N GLU A 139 1.18 -16.44 -6.48
CA GLU A 139 2.58 -16.11 -6.19
C GLU A 139 3.20 -15.15 -7.22
N ASP A 140 2.70 -15.14 -8.45
CA ASP A 140 3.14 -14.19 -9.47
C ASP A 140 2.83 -12.73 -9.06
N GLU A 141 1.71 -12.50 -8.39
CA GLU A 141 1.33 -11.17 -7.88
C GLU A 141 2.20 -10.73 -6.70
N VAL A 142 2.77 -11.66 -5.93
CA VAL A 142 3.73 -11.34 -4.85
C VAL A 142 4.92 -10.56 -5.40
N GLY A 143 5.44 -10.93 -6.55
CA GLY A 143 6.53 -10.20 -7.20
C GLY A 143 6.18 -8.73 -7.47
N TYR A 144 4.98 -8.45 -7.94
CA TYR A 144 4.53 -7.07 -8.19
C TYR A 144 4.36 -6.27 -6.90
N ILE A 145 3.78 -6.87 -5.85
CA ILE A 145 3.67 -6.26 -4.52
C ILE A 145 5.07 -5.97 -3.95
N THR A 146 6.01 -6.90 -4.13
CA THR A 146 7.42 -6.73 -3.74
C THR A 146 8.03 -5.46 -4.35
N LEU A 147 7.79 -5.22 -5.64
CA LEU A 147 8.30 -4.03 -6.32
C LEU A 147 7.68 -2.73 -5.77
N HIS A 148 6.41 -2.74 -5.37
CA HIS A 148 5.78 -1.60 -4.70
C HIS A 148 6.44 -1.32 -3.34
N ILE A 149 6.70 -2.36 -2.54
CA ILE A 149 7.39 -2.22 -1.26
C ILE A 149 8.80 -1.66 -1.47
N HIS A 150 9.54 -2.23 -2.43
CA HIS A 150 10.89 -1.76 -2.76
C HIS A 150 10.90 -0.28 -3.18
N ALA A 151 9.95 0.15 -3.99
CA ALA A 151 9.82 1.55 -4.40
C ALA A 151 9.54 2.49 -3.23
N GLY A 152 8.99 1.99 -2.12
CA GLY A 152 8.74 2.75 -0.90
C GLY A 152 9.95 2.91 0.01
N LEU A 153 11.03 2.15 -0.19
CA LEU A 153 12.25 2.33 0.58
C LEU A 153 12.87 3.71 0.33
N SER A 154 13.45 4.31 1.36
CA SER A 154 14.05 5.64 1.22
C SER A 154 15.11 5.64 0.13
N ARG A 155 15.22 6.76 -0.60
CA ARG A 155 16.24 6.93 -1.65
C ARG A 155 17.67 6.70 -1.13
N GLU A 156 17.92 7.01 0.13
CA GLU A 156 19.20 6.76 0.79
C GLU A 156 19.52 5.27 0.89
N ASN A 157 18.53 4.45 1.26
CA ASN A 157 18.68 3.00 1.33
C ASN A 157 18.85 2.38 -0.06
N VAL A 158 18.13 2.89 -1.05
CA VAL A 158 18.25 2.44 -2.45
C VAL A 158 19.61 2.86 -3.04
N ALA A 159 20.06 4.08 -2.78
CA ALA A 159 21.35 4.56 -3.23
C ALA A 159 22.51 3.76 -2.60
N ALA A 160 22.44 3.47 -1.30
CA ALA A 160 23.42 2.64 -0.61
C ALA A 160 23.47 1.21 -1.17
N ALA A 161 22.33 0.61 -1.44
CA ALA A 161 22.24 -0.73 -2.04
C ALA A 161 22.79 -0.75 -3.48
N MET A 162 22.54 0.30 -4.26
CA MET A 162 23.07 0.43 -5.62
C MET A 162 24.58 0.71 -5.64
N GLU A 163 25.11 1.40 -4.63
CA GLU A 163 26.54 1.67 -4.50
C GLU A 163 27.32 0.38 -4.17
N VAL A 164 26.76 -0.47 -3.31
CA VAL A 164 27.32 -1.79 -3.00
C VAL A 164 27.30 -2.72 -4.24
N ALA A 165 26.27 -2.63 -5.07
CA ALA A 165 26.17 -3.40 -6.30
C ALA A 165 27.10 -2.93 -7.43
N ARG A 166 27.71 -1.74 -7.31
CA ARG A 166 28.71 -1.20 -8.27
C ARG A 166 30.14 -1.58 -7.93
N LEU A 167 30.39 -2.09 -6.74
CA LEU A 167 31.69 -2.60 -6.31
C LEU A 167 31.91 -4.04 -6.77
#